data_45c47f5ae8766443268382452c4fd2a1
#
_entry.id   45c47f5ae8766443268382452c4fd2a1
#
_cell.length_a   1.000
_cell.length_b   1.000
_cell.length_c   1.000
_cell.angle_alpha   90.00
_cell.angle_beta   90.00
_cell.angle_gamma   90.00
#
_symmetry.space_group_name_H-M   'P 1'
#
loop_
_entity.id
_entity.type
_entity.pdbx_description
1 polymer ?
#
loop_
_entity_poly.entity_id
_entity_poly.type
_entity_poly.pdbx_seq_one_letter_code
_entity_poly.pdbx_strand_id
1 'polypeptide(L)'
;HGYMIYDTLLAMDSSFKIQPQMAEYKISDDKLTYTFTLRDGLKWHDGAPVTAEDCVASLQRWGKKDGMGQKLMDFTASLTAADPKTIVLKLKEPYGLVLDSIGKPSSLVPFMMPKRIAETPPDKAIPEQIGSGPFKFVKEEFQPGVKAVYAKNTDYVPRKEPASWTSGGKVVKVDRVEWVTMADAQTAINALQSGDIDFLENPSFDMIPVLQKDKELHVQTLNKLGFQTIGRMNFLYPPFDNVKVRRAALMALSQKPILDALVGNPDYYKVCGAVFVCNTPLGSEVDSAPIVKGDDLAEAKKLLAESGYDGTPVVLMAPGDVVTLKAQPIVAAQQLRDAGFKVDLQATDWQTVVSRRASQKPPKEGGWNMFFTNWVAPDVMNPVSNVMLNGKGKNGGWFGWPTDDKMEELRDKFVRATNADDQRKIAEDIQKRVMEE
;
A
#
# COMPACT_ATOMS: atom_id res chain seq x y z
N HIS A 1 -3.76 12.95 -5.05
CA HIS A 1 -3.11 13.81 -6.06
C HIS A 1 -2.99 13.09 -7.41
N GLY A 2 -2.32 11.92 -7.47
CA GLY A 2 -2.08 11.23 -8.73
C GLY A 2 -3.34 10.98 -9.56
N TYR A 3 -4.35 10.35 -8.99
CA TYR A 3 -5.62 10.07 -9.69
C TYR A 3 -6.46 11.31 -10.06
N MET A 4 -6.16 12.48 -9.53
CA MET A 4 -6.76 13.73 -9.98
C MET A 4 -6.20 14.13 -11.34
N ILE A 5 -4.89 14.02 -11.50
CA ILE A 5 -4.13 14.56 -12.65
C ILE A 5 -3.88 13.52 -13.73
N TYR A 6 -3.58 12.28 -13.33
CA TYR A 6 -3.13 11.23 -14.24
C TYR A 6 -4.19 10.15 -14.44
N ASP A 7 -4.03 9.41 -15.54
CA ASP A 7 -4.75 8.17 -15.78
C ASP A 7 -3.77 7.01 -16.01
N THR A 8 -4.28 5.78 -16.05
CA THR A 8 -3.52 4.54 -16.18
C THR A 8 -3.96 3.75 -17.40
N LEU A 9 -3.10 2.89 -17.97
CA LEU A 9 -3.47 2.02 -19.09
C LEU A 9 -4.59 1.06 -18.69
N LEU A 10 -4.44 0.44 -17.54
CA LEU A 10 -5.40 -0.48 -16.92
C LEU A 10 -5.73 0.00 -15.51
N ALA A 11 -6.83 -0.46 -14.94
CA ALA A 11 -7.26 -0.11 -13.59
C ALA A 11 -7.96 -1.30 -12.92
N MET A 12 -7.97 -1.34 -11.59
CA MET A 12 -8.62 -2.40 -10.82
C MET A 12 -10.07 -2.01 -10.48
N ASP A 13 -11.00 -2.95 -10.66
CA ASP A 13 -12.40 -2.79 -10.26
C ASP A 13 -12.65 -3.22 -8.81
N SER A 14 -13.87 -3.00 -8.30
CA SER A 14 -14.25 -3.36 -6.93
C SER A 14 -14.31 -4.86 -6.63
N SER A 15 -14.13 -5.71 -7.66
CA SER A 15 -14.01 -7.17 -7.55
C SER A 15 -12.56 -7.64 -7.68
N PHE A 16 -11.60 -6.72 -7.59
CA PHE A 16 -10.14 -6.95 -7.73
C PHE A 16 -9.70 -7.47 -9.11
N LYS A 17 -10.51 -7.24 -10.14
CA LYS A 17 -10.17 -7.59 -11.52
C LYS A 17 -9.57 -6.40 -12.23
N ILE A 18 -8.55 -6.66 -13.04
CA ILE A 18 -7.95 -5.63 -13.87
C ILE A 18 -8.80 -5.41 -15.12
N GLN A 19 -9.17 -4.16 -15.34
CA GLN A 19 -10.03 -3.70 -16.42
C GLN A 19 -9.27 -2.73 -17.34
N PRO A 20 -9.63 -2.63 -18.62
CA PRO A 20 -9.17 -1.56 -19.50
C PRO A 20 -9.50 -0.17 -18.93
N GLN A 21 -8.56 0.80 -19.07
CA GLN A 21 -8.79 2.21 -18.69
C GLN A 21 -8.42 3.15 -19.85
N MET A 22 -7.15 3.50 -20.06
CA MET A 22 -6.73 4.25 -21.26
C MET A 22 -6.57 3.33 -22.48
N ALA A 23 -6.36 2.02 -22.28
CA ALA A 23 -6.12 1.07 -23.35
C ALA A 23 -6.97 -0.19 -23.21
N GLU A 24 -7.35 -0.77 -24.35
CA GLU A 24 -7.75 -2.17 -24.46
C GLU A 24 -6.50 -3.05 -24.52
N TYR A 25 -6.61 -4.34 -24.20
CA TYR A 25 -5.47 -5.26 -24.27
C TYR A 25 -5.80 -6.59 -24.92
N LYS A 26 -4.76 -7.21 -25.49
CA LYS A 26 -4.78 -8.59 -26.00
C LYS A 26 -3.55 -9.33 -25.52
N ILE A 27 -3.71 -10.60 -25.24
CA ILE A 27 -2.65 -11.50 -24.78
C ILE A 27 -2.50 -12.62 -25.82
N SER A 28 -1.27 -12.93 -26.23
CA SER A 28 -1.00 -14.08 -27.10
C SER A 28 -1.24 -15.42 -26.37
N ASP A 29 -1.50 -16.47 -27.12
CA ASP A 29 -1.81 -17.81 -26.55
C ASP A 29 -0.67 -18.36 -25.68
N ASP A 30 0.58 -18.06 -26.03
CA ASP A 30 1.77 -18.41 -25.27
C ASP A 30 2.00 -17.52 -24.03
N LYS A 31 1.15 -16.49 -23.83
CA LYS A 31 1.25 -15.49 -22.75
C LYS A 31 2.58 -14.73 -22.72
N LEU A 32 3.29 -14.65 -23.83
CA LEU A 32 4.56 -13.93 -23.93
C LEU A 32 4.44 -12.55 -24.57
N THR A 33 3.32 -12.24 -25.25
CA THR A 33 3.10 -10.95 -25.89
C THR A 33 1.80 -10.32 -25.38
N TYR A 34 1.91 -9.10 -24.87
CA TYR A 34 0.80 -8.26 -24.45
C TYR A 34 0.75 -7.04 -25.32
N THR A 35 -0.39 -6.83 -25.98
CA THR A 35 -0.62 -5.67 -26.84
C THR A 35 -1.67 -4.77 -26.21
N PHE A 36 -1.33 -3.50 -25.98
CA PHE A 36 -2.24 -2.50 -25.45
C PHE A 36 -2.53 -1.47 -26.53
N THR A 37 -3.82 -1.22 -26.81
CA THR A 37 -4.26 -0.26 -27.83
C THR A 37 -4.98 0.90 -27.17
N LEU A 38 -4.41 2.10 -27.27
CA LEU A 38 -5.00 3.32 -26.71
C LEU A 38 -6.34 3.62 -27.35
N ARG A 39 -7.34 3.97 -26.54
CA ARG A 39 -8.64 4.41 -27.01
C ARG A 39 -8.57 5.79 -27.65
N ASP A 40 -9.56 6.15 -28.43
CA ASP A 40 -9.62 7.42 -29.13
C ASP A 40 -9.85 8.62 -28.21
N GLY A 41 -9.40 9.80 -28.64
CA GLY A 41 -9.71 11.07 -28.03
C GLY A 41 -8.88 11.42 -26.78
N LEU A 42 -7.88 10.60 -26.42
CA LEU A 42 -7.02 10.88 -25.28
C LEU A 42 -6.09 12.08 -25.55
N LYS A 43 -6.09 13.05 -24.64
CA LYS A 43 -5.23 14.23 -24.69
C LYS A 43 -4.54 14.47 -23.36
N TRP A 44 -3.35 15.01 -23.41
CA TRP A 44 -2.67 15.59 -22.25
C TRP A 44 -3.33 16.92 -21.85
N HIS A 45 -3.11 17.39 -20.64
CA HIS A 45 -3.64 18.65 -20.13
C HIS A 45 -3.19 19.89 -20.93
N ASP A 46 -2.09 19.80 -21.66
CA ASP A 46 -1.60 20.84 -22.58
C ASP A 46 -2.21 20.79 -23.98
N GLY A 47 -3.13 19.82 -24.21
CA GLY A 47 -3.86 19.65 -25.48
C GLY A 47 -3.20 18.72 -26.49
N ALA A 48 -1.95 18.29 -26.27
CA ALA A 48 -1.26 17.34 -27.14
C ALA A 48 -1.93 15.94 -27.06
N PRO A 49 -1.94 15.15 -28.14
CA PRO A 49 -2.46 13.79 -28.11
C PRO A 49 -1.60 12.86 -27.23
N VAL A 50 -2.23 11.92 -26.56
CA VAL A 50 -1.53 10.83 -25.86
C VAL A 50 -1.05 9.83 -26.89
N THR A 51 0.22 9.42 -26.81
CA THR A 51 0.82 8.46 -27.73
C THR A 51 1.34 7.21 -27.00
N ALA A 52 1.52 6.13 -27.76
CA ALA A 52 2.11 4.90 -27.25
C ALA A 52 3.57 5.11 -26.76
N GLU A 53 4.32 6.03 -27.39
CA GLU A 53 5.67 6.37 -26.93
C GLU A 53 5.68 7.02 -25.54
N ASP A 54 4.70 7.89 -25.26
CA ASP A 54 4.53 8.49 -23.93
C ASP A 54 4.29 7.42 -22.87
N CYS A 55 3.41 6.45 -23.18
CA CYS A 55 3.09 5.35 -22.28
C CYS A 55 4.28 4.41 -22.05
N VAL A 56 5.05 4.09 -23.10
CA VAL A 56 6.28 3.30 -22.99
C VAL A 56 7.28 3.99 -22.07
N ALA A 57 7.55 5.29 -22.27
CA ALA A 57 8.44 6.06 -21.41
C ALA A 57 7.97 6.10 -19.95
N SER A 58 6.65 6.26 -19.73
CA SER A 58 6.03 6.25 -18.40
C SER A 58 6.21 4.91 -17.69
N LEU A 59 5.96 3.79 -18.37
CA LEU A 59 6.16 2.45 -17.82
C LEU A 59 7.63 2.15 -17.54
N GLN A 60 8.55 2.60 -18.40
CA GLN A 60 10.00 2.46 -18.18
C GLN A 60 10.46 3.23 -16.94
N ARG A 61 9.96 4.46 -16.74
CA ARG A 61 10.24 5.27 -15.55
C ARG A 61 9.72 4.58 -14.29
N TRP A 62 8.44 4.18 -14.31
CA TRP A 62 7.80 3.49 -13.20
C TRP A 62 8.51 2.18 -12.87
N GLY A 63 8.89 1.39 -13.88
CA GLY A 63 9.61 0.13 -13.73
C GLY A 63 10.99 0.24 -13.07
N LYS A 64 11.54 1.44 -12.94
CA LYS A 64 12.81 1.68 -12.22
C LYS A 64 12.60 1.94 -10.72
N LYS A 65 11.37 2.21 -10.27
CA LYS A 65 11.07 2.64 -8.89
C LYS A 65 10.15 1.69 -8.13
N ASP A 66 9.12 1.21 -8.77
CA ASP A 66 8.13 0.33 -8.15
C ASP A 66 8.60 -1.12 -8.10
N GLY A 67 8.39 -1.84 -6.99
CA GLY A 67 8.83 -3.22 -6.84
C GLY A 67 8.16 -4.20 -7.82
N MET A 68 6.86 -4.02 -8.11
CA MET A 68 6.18 -4.81 -9.16
C MET A 68 6.67 -4.41 -10.55
N GLY A 69 6.93 -3.12 -10.75
CA GLY A 69 7.50 -2.59 -11.98
C GLY A 69 8.89 -3.14 -12.27
N GLN A 70 9.79 -3.15 -11.29
CA GLN A 70 11.12 -3.76 -11.40
C GLN A 70 11.01 -5.23 -11.77
N LYS A 71 10.15 -5.98 -11.05
CA LYS A 71 9.96 -7.41 -11.33
C LYS A 71 9.39 -7.64 -12.74
N LEU A 72 8.43 -6.85 -13.19
CA LEU A 72 7.92 -6.90 -14.57
C LEU A 72 9.02 -6.64 -15.59
N MET A 73 9.88 -5.64 -15.37
CA MET A 73 10.98 -5.33 -16.28
C MET A 73 12.05 -6.41 -16.32
N ASP A 74 12.30 -7.14 -15.23
CA ASP A 74 13.19 -8.31 -15.20
C ASP A 74 12.71 -9.40 -16.18
N PHE A 75 11.41 -9.62 -16.28
CA PHE A 75 10.78 -10.56 -17.21
C PHE A 75 10.60 -10.01 -18.63
N THR A 76 10.78 -8.71 -18.84
CA THR A 76 10.53 -8.06 -20.13
C THR A 76 11.70 -8.26 -21.09
N ALA A 77 11.41 -8.78 -22.28
CA ALA A 77 12.34 -8.83 -23.41
C ALA A 77 12.34 -7.50 -24.19
N SER A 78 11.17 -6.92 -24.42
CA SER A 78 11.02 -5.60 -25.05
C SER A 78 9.71 -4.93 -24.66
N LEU A 79 9.73 -3.60 -24.60
CA LEU A 79 8.58 -2.73 -24.41
C LEU A 79 8.68 -1.60 -25.41
N THR A 80 7.82 -1.58 -26.42
CA THR A 80 7.93 -0.70 -27.59
C THR A 80 6.57 -0.13 -28.00
N ALA A 81 6.59 1.03 -28.66
CA ALA A 81 5.46 1.56 -29.41
C ALA A 81 5.55 1.04 -30.86
N ALA A 82 4.57 0.25 -31.29
CA ALA A 82 4.51 -0.28 -32.66
C ALA A 82 3.96 0.76 -33.64
N ASP A 83 3.06 1.61 -33.16
CA ASP A 83 2.49 2.75 -33.84
C ASP A 83 2.01 3.78 -32.80
N PRO A 84 1.47 4.96 -33.18
CA PRO A 84 1.08 5.99 -32.20
C PRO A 84 0.07 5.54 -31.12
N LYS A 85 -0.67 4.44 -31.33
CA LYS A 85 -1.68 3.94 -30.39
C LYS A 85 -1.38 2.57 -29.81
N THR A 86 -0.40 1.85 -30.34
CA THR A 86 -0.16 0.44 -29.99
C THR A 86 1.13 0.26 -29.23
N ILE A 87 1.02 -0.22 -28.00
CA ILE A 87 2.13 -0.59 -27.13
C ILE A 87 2.26 -2.11 -27.16
N VAL A 88 3.47 -2.63 -27.35
CA VAL A 88 3.77 -4.05 -27.34
C VAL A 88 4.79 -4.35 -26.24
N LEU A 89 4.37 -5.17 -25.27
CA LEU A 89 5.21 -5.76 -24.25
C LEU A 89 5.49 -7.21 -24.60
N LYS A 90 6.76 -7.58 -24.77
CA LYS A 90 7.18 -8.97 -24.96
C LYS A 90 7.98 -9.45 -23.74
N LEU A 91 7.66 -10.64 -23.28
CA LEU A 91 8.33 -11.28 -22.15
C LEU A 91 9.39 -12.27 -22.62
N LYS A 92 10.38 -12.51 -21.79
CA LYS A 92 11.41 -13.55 -21.93
C LYS A 92 10.86 -14.93 -21.58
N GLU A 93 9.99 -14.96 -20.59
CA GLU A 93 9.31 -16.14 -20.03
C GLU A 93 7.98 -15.72 -19.42
N PRO A 94 7.03 -16.63 -19.16
CA PRO A 94 5.73 -16.29 -18.60
C PRO A 94 5.84 -15.58 -17.24
N TYR A 95 5.08 -14.51 -17.06
CA TYR A 95 4.95 -13.74 -15.82
C TYR A 95 3.47 -13.56 -15.49
N GLY A 96 3.04 -14.15 -14.37
CA GLY A 96 1.61 -14.21 -14.01
C GLY A 96 0.97 -12.88 -13.59
N LEU A 97 1.75 -11.81 -13.39
CA LEU A 97 1.28 -10.55 -12.83
C LEU A 97 1.40 -9.34 -13.79
N VAL A 98 1.43 -9.56 -15.09
CA VAL A 98 1.56 -8.44 -16.07
C VAL A 98 0.43 -7.45 -15.90
N LEU A 99 -0.83 -7.91 -15.92
CA LEU A 99 -2.00 -7.04 -15.81
C LEU A 99 -2.07 -6.40 -14.42
N ASP A 100 -1.84 -7.17 -13.35
CA ASP A 100 -1.83 -6.68 -11.96
C ASP A 100 -0.77 -5.61 -11.73
N SER A 101 0.39 -5.73 -12.37
CA SER A 101 1.46 -4.74 -12.30
C SER A 101 1.06 -3.42 -12.97
N ILE A 102 0.50 -3.49 -14.19
CA ILE A 102 0.13 -2.31 -14.98
C ILE A 102 -1.18 -1.67 -14.46
N GLY A 103 -2.08 -2.46 -13.87
CA GLY A 103 -3.36 -1.99 -13.32
C GLY A 103 -3.38 -1.78 -11.81
N LYS A 104 -2.23 -1.83 -11.12
CA LYS A 104 -2.19 -1.68 -9.66
C LYS A 104 -2.79 -0.35 -9.20
N PRO A 105 -3.64 -0.35 -8.15
CA PRO A 105 -4.42 0.84 -7.78
C PRO A 105 -3.72 1.76 -6.78
N SER A 106 -2.68 1.31 -6.11
CA SER A 106 -2.07 2.03 -4.99
C SER A 106 -0.56 1.84 -4.96
N SER A 107 0.12 2.72 -4.21
CA SER A 107 1.57 2.84 -4.01
C SER A 107 2.36 2.81 -5.33
N LEU A 108 2.96 3.92 -5.72
CA LEU A 108 3.69 4.07 -6.98
C LEU A 108 2.91 3.53 -8.20
N VAL A 109 1.69 4.01 -8.38
CA VAL A 109 0.81 3.65 -9.50
C VAL A 109 1.50 3.97 -10.85
N PRO A 110 1.40 3.11 -11.88
CA PRO A 110 1.95 3.38 -13.21
C PRO A 110 1.13 4.44 -13.96
N PHE A 111 1.22 5.68 -13.49
CA PHE A 111 0.57 6.82 -14.13
C PHE A 111 1.23 7.17 -15.46
N MET A 112 0.40 7.42 -16.48
CA MET A 112 0.88 7.86 -17.78
C MET A 112 1.10 9.37 -17.79
N MET A 113 2.22 9.81 -18.38
CA MET A 113 2.61 11.21 -18.53
C MET A 113 3.30 11.43 -19.88
N PRO A 114 3.40 12.67 -20.39
CA PRO A 114 4.13 12.96 -21.62
C PRO A 114 5.56 12.45 -21.56
N LYS A 115 6.08 11.91 -22.66
CA LYS A 115 7.44 11.34 -22.76
C LYS A 115 8.51 12.31 -22.25
N ARG A 116 8.41 13.60 -22.61
CA ARG A 116 9.35 14.65 -22.15
C ARG A 116 9.41 14.76 -20.61
N ILE A 117 8.34 14.44 -19.92
CA ILE A 117 8.27 14.42 -18.45
C ILE A 117 8.74 13.06 -17.92
N ALA A 118 8.29 11.97 -18.55
CA ALA A 118 8.64 10.61 -18.15
C ALA A 118 10.13 10.31 -18.25
N GLU A 119 10.85 10.92 -19.17
CA GLU A 119 12.30 10.81 -19.36
C GLU A 119 13.13 11.54 -18.29
N THR A 120 12.51 12.32 -17.40
CA THR A 120 13.20 12.85 -16.22
C THR A 120 13.83 11.71 -15.42
N PRO A 121 15.10 11.80 -14.97
CA PRO A 121 15.74 10.76 -14.19
C PRO A 121 14.85 10.29 -13.03
N PRO A 122 14.72 8.97 -12.79
CA PRO A 122 13.75 8.45 -11.82
C PRO A 122 14.03 8.84 -10.37
N ASP A 123 15.25 9.25 -10.04
CA ASP A 123 15.66 9.77 -8.74
C ASP A 123 15.31 11.26 -8.55
N LYS A 124 14.89 11.95 -9.63
CA LYS A 124 14.51 13.36 -9.59
C LYS A 124 13.00 13.55 -9.67
N ALA A 125 12.51 14.59 -8.99
CA ALA A 125 11.13 15.01 -9.13
C ALA A 125 10.83 15.45 -10.57
N ILE A 126 9.61 15.17 -11.05
CA ILE A 126 9.16 15.63 -12.35
C ILE A 126 8.99 17.17 -12.33
N PRO A 127 9.33 17.88 -13.43
CA PRO A 127 9.29 19.34 -13.47
C PRO A 127 7.86 19.90 -13.54
N GLU A 128 6.94 19.14 -14.13
CA GLU A 128 5.56 19.54 -14.40
C GLU A 128 4.58 18.44 -14.01
N GLN A 129 3.40 18.85 -13.53
CA GLN A 129 2.30 17.92 -13.21
C GLN A 129 1.27 17.95 -14.36
N ILE A 130 1.66 17.39 -15.52
CA ILE A 130 0.79 17.24 -16.70
C ILE A 130 0.45 15.76 -16.88
N GLY A 131 -0.84 15.46 -16.82
CA GLY A 131 -1.42 14.14 -17.08
C GLY A 131 -2.51 14.20 -18.11
N SER A 132 -3.28 13.10 -18.20
CA SER A 132 -4.49 12.99 -19.04
C SER A 132 -5.75 12.74 -18.20
N GLY A 133 -5.67 12.94 -16.90
CA GLY A 133 -6.72 12.65 -15.94
C GLY A 133 -7.86 13.67 -15.91
N PRO A 134 -8.86 13.43 -15.05
CA PRO A 134 -10.10 14.20 -15.02
C PRO A 134 -9.97 15.63 -14.50
N PHE A 135 -8.87 15.97 -13.83
CA PHE A 135 -8.59 17.33 -13.34
C PHE A 135 -7.19 17.79 -13.75
N LYS A 136 -7.03 19.10 -13.85
CA LYS A 136 -5.76 19.81 -14.06
C LYS A 136 -5.28 20.40 -12.75
N PHE A 137 -4.00 20.25 -12.41
CA PHE A 137 -3.41 20.87 -11.23
C PHE A 137 -3.21 22.36 -11.45
N VAL A 138 -3.67 23.18 -10.51
CA VAL A 138 -3.53 24.65 -10.55
C VAL A 138 -2.30 25.02 -9.72
N LYS A 139 -1.13 25.01 -10.37
CA LYS A 139 0.18 25.20 -9.72
C LYS A 139 0.30 26.57 -9.04
N GLU A 140 -0.27 27.60 -9.65
CA GLU A 140 -0.22 28.99 -9.19
C GLU A 140 -0.93 29.20 -7.85
N GLU A 141 -1.85 28.30 -7.51
CA GLU A 141 -2.61 28.35 -6.25
C GLU A 141 -2.14 27.30 -5.23
N PHE A 142 -1.14 26.49 -5.58
CA PHE A 142 -0.58 25.50 -4.67
C PHE A 142 0.23 26.18 -3.56
N GLN A 143 -0.12 25.89 -2.33
CA GLN A 143 0.58 26.34 -1.13
C GLN A 143 0.98 25.12 -0.30
N PRO A 144 2.28 24.76 -0.28
CA PRO A 144 2.76 23.57 0.45
C PRO A 144 2.32 23.58 1.92
N GLY A 145 1.73 22.48 2.37
CA GLY A 145 1.22 22.34 3.74
C GLY A 145 -0.08 23.11 4.03
N VAL A 146 -0.61 23.87 3.08
CA VAL A 146 -1.85 24.66 3.24
C VAL A 146 -2.94 24.17 2.31
N LYS A 147 -2.74 24.26 1.01
CA LYS A 147 -3.76 23.80 0.04
C LYS A 147 -3.19 23.33 -1.29
N ALA A 148 -3.92 22.42 -1.94
CA ALA A 148 -3.73 22.01 -3.33
C ALA A 148 -5.05 22.21 -4.10
N VAL A 149 -4.94 22.71 -5.33
CA VAL A 149 -6.08 23.12 -6.13
C VAL A 149 -6.10 22.39 -7.47
N TYR A 150 -7.29 21.95 -7.87
CA TYR A 150 -7.53 21.22 -9.11
C TYR A 150 -8.74 21.82 -9.83
N ALA A 151 -8.58 22.09 -11.13
CA ALA A 151 -9.67 22.51 -12.02
C ALA A 151 -10.11 21.35 -12.91
N LYS A 152 -11.40 21.27 -13.21
CA LYS A 152 -11.96 20.28 -14.12
C LYS A 152 -11.25 20.28 -15.46
N ASN A 153 -10.87 19.11 -15.96
CA ASN A 153 -10.39 18.91 -17.33
C ASN A 153 -11.60 18.74 -18.26
N THR A 154 -11.97 19.79 -19.00
CA THR A 154 -13.12 19.80 -19.90
C THR A 154 -12.91 18.92 -21.15
N ASP A 155 -11.63 18.60 -21.48
CA ASP A 155 -11.27 17.72 -22.59
C ASP A 155 -11.16 16.26 -22.19
N TYR A 156 -11.39 15.93 -20.91
CA TYR A 156 -11.34 14.54 -20.45
C TYR A 156 -12.47 13.72 -21.03
N VAL A 157 -12.12 12.59 -21.65
CA VAL A 157 -13.09 11.64 -22.23
C VAL A 157 -13.22 10.45 -21.30
N PRO A 158 -14.26 10.38 -20.44
CA PRO A 158 -14.47 9.25 -19.55
C PRO A 158 -14.80 7.97 -20.34
N ARG A 159 -14.56 6.81 -19.76
CA ARG A 159 -15.08 5.53 -20.28
C ARG A 159 -16.61 5.51 -20.16
N LYS A 160 -17.25 4.68 -20.99
CA LYS A 160 -18.71 4.52 -20.98
C LYS A 160 -19.19 3.53 -19.91
N GLU A 161 -18.33 2.63 -19.48
CA GLU A 161 -18.62 1.65 -18.44
C GLU A 161 -18.84 2.36 -17.11
N PRO A 162 -19.73 1.85 -16.24
CA PRO A 162 -19.93 2.39 -14.91
C PRO A 162 -18.63 2.46 -14.10
N ALA A 163 -18.49 3.49 -13.28
CA ALA A 163 -17.37 3.60 -12.35
C ALA A 163 -17.38 2.43 -11.37
N SER A 164 -16.23 1.77 -11.23
CA SER A 164 -16.02 0.68 -10.28
C SER A 164 -14.62 0.79 -9.70
N TRP A 165 -14.55 1.32 -8.49
CA TRP A 165 -13.32 1.63 -7.79
C TRP A 165 -12.39 2.52 -8.61
N THR A 166 -11.21 2.04 -9.08
CA THR A 166 -10.30 2.85 -9.91
C THR A 166 -10.57 2.75 -11.41
N SER A 167 -11.47 1.85 -11.82
CA SER A 167 -11.82 1.58 -13.22
C SER A 167 -13.14 2.22 -13.65
N GLY A 168 -13.38 2.24 -14.96
CA GLY A 168 -14.61 2.72 -15.57
C GLY A 168 -14.68 4.25 -15.76
N GLY A 169 -15.88 4.77 -15.89
CA GLY A 169 -16.13 6.17 -16.22
C GLY A 169 -15.87 7.13 -15.06
N LYS A 170 -14.84 7.93 -15.14
CA LYS A 170 -14.53 9.01 -14.20
C LYS A 170 -15.23 10.29 -14.61
N VAL A 171 -16.51 10.43 -14.22
CA VAL A 171 -17.36 11.57 -14.59
C VAL A 171 -17.25 12.67 -13.55
N VAL A 172 -16.60 13.79 -13.91
CA VAL A 172 -16.42 14.95 -13.04
C VAL A 172 -17.70 15.79 -12.98
N LYS A 173 -18.23 16.00 -11.77
CA LYS A 173 -19.48 16.74 -11.51
C LYS A 173 -19.27 18.14 -10.93
N VAL A 174 -18.04 18.48 -10.55
CA VAL A 174 -17.66 19.76 -9.96
C VAL A 174 -16.61 20.46 -10.82
N ASP A 175 -16.57 21.78 -10.82
CA ASP A 175 -15.65 22.53 -11.66
C ASP A 175 -14.26 22.67 -11.01
N ARG A 176 -14.21 22.61 -9.68
CA ARG A 176 -13.00 22.84 -8.90
C ARG A 176 -13.00 21.98 -7.64
N VAL A 177 -11.81 21.53 -7.25
CA VAL A 177 -11.55 20.85 -5.96
C VAL A 177 -10.39 21.54 -5.27
N GLU A 178 -10.58 21.89 -4.01
CA GLU A 178 -9.52 22.42 -3.14
C GLU A 178 -9.28 21.45 -2.00
N TRP A 179 -8.08 20.94 -1.86
CA TRP A 179 -7.64 20.17 -0.70
C TRP A 179 -7.01 21.13 0.30
N VAL A 180 -7.68 21.34 1.42
CA VAL A 180 -7.26 22.26 2.47
C VAL A 180 -6.69 21.43 3.64
N THR A 181 -5.49 21.77 4.09
CA THR A 181 -4.88 21.12 5.26
C THR A 181 -5.42 21.75 6.53
N MET A 182 -6.01 20.93 7.40
CA MET A 182 -6.45 21.34 8.74
C MET A 182 -5.70 20.49 9.78
N ALA A 183 -4.89 21.13 10.60
CA ALA A 183 -4.03 20.44 11.58
C ALA A 183 -4.82 19.90 12.79
N ASP A 184 -5.93 20.55 13.14
CA ASP A 184 -6.75 20.19 14.30
C ASP A 184 -8.02 19.47 13.86
N ALA A 185 -8.27 18.28 14.41
CA ALA A 185 -9.39 17.43 14.04
C ALA A 185 -10.76 18.07 14.40
N GLN A 186 -10.85 18.77 15.53
CA GLN A 186 -12.09 19.43 15.92
C GLN A 186 -12.40 20.63 15.02
N THR A 187 -11.37 21.38 14.63
CA THR A 187 -11.50 22.48 13.65
C THR A 187 -12.00 21.96 12.31
N ALA A 188 -11.49 20.83 11.82
CA ALA A 188 -11.94 20.21 10.58
C ALA A 188 -13.41 19.76 10.66
N ILE A 189 -13.85 19.20 11.79
CA ILE A 189 -15.24 18.80 12.02
C ILE A 189 -16.16 20.04 12.07
N ASN A 190 -15.76 21.10 12.77
CA ASN A 190 -16.53 22.33 12.84
C ASN A 190 -16.67 22.97 11.45
N ALA A 191 -15.60 22.98 10.65
CA ALA A 191 -15.63 23.48 9.27
C ALA A 191 -16.59 22.67 8.36
N LEU A 192 -16.66 21.35 8.55
CA LEU A 192 -17.62 20.51 7.84
C LEU A 192 -19.07 20.84 8.27
N GLN A 193 -19.31 20.99 9.57
CA GLN A 193 -20.65 21.28 10.11
C GLN A 193 -21.13 22.71 9.77
N SER A 194 -20.21 23.67 9.64
CA SER A 194 -20.53 25.03 9.20
C SER A 194 -20.69 25.17 7.68
N GLY A 195 -20.29 24.17 6.90
CA GLY A 195 -20.30 24.20 5.44
C GLY A 195 -19.10 24.95 4.83
N ASP A 196 -18.04 25.22 5.61
CA ASP A 196 -16.79 25.80 5.10
C ASP A 196 -15.98 24.78 4.26
N ILE A 197 -16.21 23.50 4.48
CA ILE A 197 -15.74 22.39 3.64
C ILE A 197 -16.87 21.42 3.33
N ASP A 198 -16.81 20.75 2.18
CA ASP A 198 -17.82 19.81 1.69
C ASP A 198 -17.50 18.36 2.01
N PHE A 199 -16.26 18.04 2.34
CA PHE A 199 -15.80 16.68 2.52
C PHE A 199 -14.65 16.58 3.54
N LEU A 200 -14.77 15.67 4.50
CA LEU A 200 -13.72 15.31 5.46
C LEU A 200 -13.34 13.84 5.28
N GLU A 201 -12.10 13.58 4.84
CA GLU A 201 -11.67 12.24 4.46
C GLU A 201 -11.53 11.28 5.64
N ASN A 202 -10.92 11.70 6.74
CA ASN A 202 -10.59 10.85 7.88
C ASN A 202 -10.97 11.53 9.21
N PRO A 203 -12.27 11.57 9.57
CA PRO A 203 -12.65 12.02 10.91
C PRO A 203 -12.10 11.07 11.97
N SER A 204 -11.79 11.58 13.16
CA SER A 204 -11.43 10.71 14.29
C SER A 204 -12.59 9.77 14.64
N PHE A 205 -12.28 8.51 14.97
CA PHE A 205 -13.29 7.45 15.17
C PHE A 205 -14.29 7.78 16.28
N ASP A 206 -13.85 8.43 17.36
CA ASP A 206 -14.67 8.87 18.48
C ASP A 206 -15.69 9.94 18.11
N MET A 207 -15.45 10.71 17.04
CA MET A 207 -16.37 11.74 16.54
C MET A 207 -17.41 11.21 15.54
N ILE A 208 -17.22 10.02 14.96
CA ILE A 208 -18.16 9.45 13.99
C ILE A 208 -19.60 9.38 14.52
N PRO A 209 -19.88 8.94 15.78
CA PRO A 209 -21.23 8.92 16.30
C PRO A 209 -21.88 10.31 16.42
N VAL A 210 -21.10 11.36 16.59
CA VAL A 210 -21.57 12.76 16.61
C VAL A 210 -21.96 13.21 15.19
N LEU A 211 -21.07 12.94 14.22
CA LEU A 211 -21.32 13.27 12.81
C LEU A 211 -22.52 12.51 12.22
N GLN A 212 -22.74 11.25 12.62
CA GLN A 212 -23.89 10.45 12.17
C GLN A 212 -25.24 10.96 12.68
N LYS A 213 -25.27 11.73 13.76
CA LYS A 213 -26.49 12.33 14.30
C LYS A 213 -26.89 13.61 13.57
N ASP A 214 -25.96 14.23 12.88
CA ASP A 214 -26.18 15.41 12.09
C ASP A 214 -26.87 15.05 10.77
N LYS A 215 -28.10 15.55 10.56
CA LYS A 215 -28.94 15.20 9.40
C LYS A 215 -28.44 15.83 8.10
N GLU A 216 -27.63 16.86 8.19
CA GLU A 216 -27.03 17.55 7.03
C GLU A 216 -25.75 16.84 6.55
N LEU A 217 -25.23 15.89 7.34
CA LEU A 217 -24.00 15.15 7.02
C LEU A 217 -24.28 13.71 6.60
N HIS A 218 -23.49 13.23 5.64
CA HIS A 218 -23.49 11.84 5.21
C HIS A 218 -22.16 11.17 5.57
N VAL A 219 -22.18 10.19 6.49
CA VAL A 219 -21.01 9.43 6.90
C VAL A 219 -20.98 8.09 6.17
N GLN A 220 -19.92 7.83 5.42
CA GLN A 220 -19.78 6.64 4.59
C GLN A 220 -18.37 6.04 4.65
N THR A 221 -18.27 4.71 4.76
CA THR A 221 -17.01 3.98 4.57
C THR A 221 -16.75 3.79 3.08
N LEU A 222 -15.78 4.52 2.53
CA LEU A 222 -15.43 4.46 1.11
C LEU A 222 -14.55 3.25 0.79
N ASN A 223 -13.56 2.95 1.63
CA ASN A 223 -12.67 1.81 1.47
C ASN A 223 -13.03 0.69 2.44
N LYS A 224 -13.80 -0.30 1.96
CA LYS A 224 -14.26 -1.44 2.78
C LYS A 224 -13.13 -2.41 3.16
N LEU A 225 -12.00 -2.41 2.47
CA LEU A 225 -10.83 -3.20 2.83
C LEU A 225 -10.00 -2.52 3.93
N GLY A 226 -10.06 -1.19 4.01
CA GLY A 226 -9.40 -0.39 5.02
C GLY A 226 -7.88 -0.45 4.97
N PHE A 227 -7.29 -0.31 6.15
CA PHE A 227 -5.86 -0.46 6.38
C PHE A 227 -5.56 -1.81 7.01
N GLN A 228 -4.41 -2.39 6.64
CA GLN A 228 -3.78 -3.47 7.39
C GLN A 228 -2.73 -2.86 8.32
N THR A 229 -2.93 -3.04 9.62
CA THR A 229 -1.98 -2.61 10.66
C THR A 229 -0.90 -3.66 10.84
N ILE A 230 0.34 -3.23 10.94
CA ILE A 230 1.50 -4.11 10.96
C ILE A 230 2.47 -3.69 12.04
N GLY A 231 2.83 -4.62 12.92
CA GLY A 231 3.97 -4.52 13.80
C GLY A 231 5.21 -5.10 13.12
N ARG A 232 6.21 -4.28 12.84
CA ARG A 232 7.42 -4.68 12.13
C ARG A 232 8.59 -4.90 13.08
N MET A 233 9.11 -6.12 13.13
CA MET A 233 10.30 -6.49 13.88
C MET A 233 11.58 -6.27 13.06
N ASN A 234 12.68 -5.95 13.74
CA ASN A 234 14.02 -5.84 13.16
C ASN A 234 14.80 -7.14 13.39
N PHE A 235 15.06 -7.87 12.33
CA PHE A 235 15.73 -9.18 12.36
C PHE A 235 17.25 -9.10 12.47
N LEU A 236 17.83 -7.89 12.39
CA LEU A 236 19.29 -7.72 12.38
C LEU A 236 19.94 -7.88 13.76
N TYR A 237 19.19 -7.65 14.85
CA TYR A 237 19.74 -7.52 16.18
C TYR A 237 18.87 -8.19 17.24
N PRO A 238 19.48 -8.60 18.38
CA PRO A 238 18.70 -9.07 19.54
C PRO A 238 17.65 -8.04 19.98
N PRO A 239 16.48 -8.51 20.44
CA PRO A 239 16.16 -9.92 20.64
C PRO A 239 15.49 -10.58 19.42
N PHE A 240 15.17 -9.85 18.35
CA PHE A 240 14.38 -10.34 17.23
C PHE A 240 15.20 -11.01 16.10
N ASP A 241 16.52 -11.15 16.23
CA ASP A 241 17.33 -12.03 15.42
C ASP A 241 17.07 -13.53 15.72
N ASN A 242 16.47 -13.84 16.88
CA ASN A 242 16.08 -15.18 17.29
C ASN A 242 14.62 -15.49 16.94
N VAL A 243 14.37 -16.52 16.13
CA VAL A 243 13.04 -16.95 15.69
C VAL A 243 12.09 -17.30 16.85
N LYS A 244 12.58 -17.95 17.92
CA LYS A 244 11.74 -18.28 19.09
C LYS A 244 11.27 -17.03 19.80
N VAL A 245 12.09 -15.99 19.87
CA VAL A 245 11.71 -14.67 20.44
C VAL A 245 10.65 -14.00 19.57
N ARG A 246 10.80 -14.06 18.22
CA ARG A 246 9.77 -13.51 17.31
C ARG A 246 8.45 -14.24 17.48
N ARG A 247 8.45 -15.58 17.57
CA ARG A 247 7.25 -16.38 17.82
C ARG A 247 6.62 -16.08 19.18
N ALA A 248 7.42 -15.91 20.22
CA ALA A 248 6.93 -15.51 21.54
C ALA A 248 6.24 -14.14 21.46
N ALA A 249 6.81 -13.18 20.74
CA ALA A 249 6.20 -11.87 20.55
C ALA A 249 4.91 -11.96 19.72
N LEU A 250 4.86 -12.81 18.67
CA LEU A 250 3.65 -13.06 17.88
C LEU A 250 2.51 -13.61 18.74
N MET A 251 2.80 -14.59 19.62
CA MET A 251 1.81 -15.17 20.55
C MET A 251 1.36 -14.19 21.63
N ALA A 252 2.21 -13.25 22.03
CA ALA A 252 1.89 -12.22 23.02
C ALA A 252 0.99 -11.12 22.47
N LEU A 253 1.05 -10.86 21.16
CA LEU A 253 0.35 -9.74 20.54
C LEU A 253 -1.06 -10.17 20.11
N SER A 254 -2.07 -9.53 20.69
CA SER A 254 -3.48 -9.72 20.34
C SER A 254 -3.99 -8.51 19.54
N GLN A 255 -4.62 -8.78 18.41
CA GLN A 255 -5.16 -7.73 17.53
C GLN A 255 -6.30 -6.96 18.18
N LYS A 256 -7.23 -7.68 18.85
CA LYS A 256 -8.48 -7.06 19.35
C LYS A 256 -8.23 -5.92 20.34
N PRO A 257 -7.42 -6.05 21.42
CA PRO A 257 -7.14 -4.93 22.31
C PRO A 257 -6.48 -3.74 21.64
N ILE A 258 -5.62 -3.98 20.63
CA ILE A 258 -5.00 -2.92 19.85
C ILE A 258 -6.06 -2.18 19.02
N LEU A 259 -6.96 -2.91 18.37
CA LEU A 259 -8.03 -2.35 17.55
C LEU A 259 -9.11 -1.65 18.40
N ASP A 260 -9.45 -2.18 19.56
CA ASP A 260 -10.34 -1.53 20.52
C ASP A 260 -9.77 -0.17 20.98
N ALA A 261 -8.48 -0.12 21.29
CA ALA A 261 -7.82 1.12 21.71
C ALA A 261 -7.64 2.13 20.57
N LEU A 262 -7.51 1.64 19.32
CA LEU A 262 -7.29 2.48 18.14
C LEU A 262 -8.61 3.03 17.58
N VAL A 263 -9.64 2.19 17.49
CA VAL A 263 -10.89 2.45 16.76
C VAL A 263 -12.10 2.56 17.71
N GLY A 264 -12.15 1.73 18.74
CA GLY A 264 -13.22 1.68 19.75
C GLY A 264 -14.50 1.02 19.27
N ASN A 265 -15.00 1.36 18.08
CA ASN A 265 -16.23 0.78 17.53
C ASN A 265 -15.92 -0.43 16.62
N PRO A 266 -16.41 -1.65 16.95
CA PRO A 266 -16.16 -2.87 16.20
C PRO A 266 -16.74 -2.86 14.79
N ASP A 267 -17.64 -1.96 14.44
CA ASP A 267 -18.16 -1.82 13.07
C ASP A 267 -17.12 -1.30 12.09
N TYR A 268 -16.04 -0.67 12.58
CA TYR A 268 -14.98 -0.05 11.78
C TYR A 268 -13.66 -0.80 11.81
N TYR A 269 -13.59 -1.98 12.41
CA TYR A 269 -12.41 -2.84 12.34
C TYR A 269 -12.76 -4.32 12.21
N LYS A 270 -11.79 -5.14 11.81
CA LYS A 270 -11.89 -6.60 11.78
C LYS A 270 -10.57 -7.20 12.23
N VAL A 271 -10.66 -8.24 13.07
CA VAL A 271 -9.53 -9.14 13.33
C VAL A 271 -9.30 -9.98 12.08
N CYS A 272 -8.06 -10.09 11.63
CA CYS A 272 -7.71 -10.78 10.39
C CYS A 272 -6.34 -11.46 10.52
N GLY A 273 -6.29 -12.76 10.23
CA GLY A 273 -5.06 -13.55 10.26
C GLY A 273 -4.34 -13.66 8.91
N ALA A 274 -4.95 -13.12 7.85
CA ALA A 274 -4.40 -13.24 6.50
C ALA A 274 -3.30 -12.22 6.21
N VAL A 275 -2.15 -12.70 5.75
CA VAL A 275 -1.03 -11.85 5.29
C VAL A 275 -1.41 -11.04 4.04
N PHE A 276 -2.29 -11.61 3.19
CA PHE A 276 -2.76 -10.97 1.95
C PHE A 276 -4.17 -10.41 2.06
N VAL A 277 -4.54 -9.93 3.24
CA VAL A 277 -5.84 -9.30 3.53
C VAL A 277 -7.03 -10.26 3.48
N CYS A 278 -7.78 -10.34 4.55
CA CYS A 278 -9.00 -11.14 4.62
C CYS A 278 -10.03 -10.70 3.57
N ASN A 279 -10.79 -11.65 3.06
CA ASN A 279 -11.83 -11.45 2.04
C ASN A 279 -11.28 -10.95 0.67
N THR A 280 -10.03 -11.25 0.37
CA THR A 280 -9.43 -11.02 -0.96
C THR A 280 -9.08 -12.35 -1.62
N PRO A 281 -8.79 -12.39 -2.94
CA PRO A 281 -8.55 -13.65 -3.66
C PRO A 281 -7.41 -14.51 -3.11
N LEU A 282 -6.38 -13.91 -2.50
CA LEU A 282 -5.23 -14.60 -1.91
C LEU A 282 -5.28 -14.63 -0.38
N GLY A 283 -6.32 -14.06 0.24
CA GLY A 283 -6.47 -14.02 1.68
C GLY A 283 -6.72 -15.42 2.24
N SER A 284 -5.76 -15.95 3.00
CA SER A 284 -5.84 -17.23 3.71
C SER A 284 -5.53 -17.01 5.19
N GLU A 285 -6.27 -17.66 6.06
CA GLU A 285 -6.05 -17.63 7.52
C GLU A 285 -5.46 -18.94 8.04
N VAL A 286 -4.84 -19.73 7.15
CA VAL A 286 -4.16 -20.96 7.56
C VAL A 286 -3.07 -20.65 8.58
N ASP A 287 -3.00 -21.47 9.63
CA ASP A 287 -2.07 -21.36 10.77
C ASP A 287 -2.09 -20.02 11.53
N SER A 288 -3.08 -19.18 11.29
CA SER A 288 -3.21 -17.84 11.91
C SER A 288 -3.95 -17.84 13.26
N ALA A 289 -4.42 -18.98 13.74
CA ALA A 289 -5.21 -19.06 14.98
C ALA A 289 -4.57 -18.33 16.17
N PRO A 290 -3.25 -18.37 16.40
CA PRO A 290 -2.62 -17.63 17.50
C PRO A 290 -2.83 -16.13 17.45
N ILE A 291 -2.69 -15.51 16.27
CA ILE A 291 -2.81 -14.05 16.11
C ILE A 291 -4.26 -13.58 15.99
N VAL A 292 -5.18 -14.48 15.60
CA VAL A 292 -6.62 -14.16 15.50
C VAL A 292 -7.31 -14.27 16.83
N LYS A 293 -7.08 -15.39 17.54
CA LYS A 293 -7.66 -15.62 18.86
C LYS A 293 -7.07 -14.69 19.92
N GLY A 294 -5.74 -14.39 19.76
CA GLY A 294 -4.98 -13.56 20.70
C GLY A 294 -5.06 -14.10 22.13
N ASP A 295 -4.04 -13.96 22.93
CA ASP A 295 -4.01 -14.33 24.36
C ASP A 295 -3.47 -15.73 24.71
N ASP A 296 -2.67 -16.32 23.85
CA ASP A 296 -1.86 -17.45 24.32
C ASP A 296 -0.60 -16.97 25.08
N LEU A 297 -0.88 -16.19 26.14
CA LEU A 297 0.16 -15.62 27.01
C LEU A 297 1.03 -16.71 27.66
N ALA A 298 0.44 -17.89 27.91
CA ALA A 298 1.16 -19.03 28.52
C ALA A 298 2.21 -19.57 27.52
N GLU A 299 1.82 -19.79 26.27
CA GLU A 299 2.74 -20.24 25.22
C GLU A 299 3.78 -19.16 24.87
N ALA A 300 3.40 -17.87 24.85
CA ALA A 300 4.32 -16.76 24.67
C ALA A 300 5.44 -16.76 25.74
N LYS A 301 5.07 -16.92 27.02
CA LYS A 301 6.02 -17.03 28.15
C LYS A 301 6.93 -18.24 28.04
N LYS A 302 6.39 -19.39 27.68
CA LYS A 302 7.13 -20.63 27.48
C LYS A 302 8.16 -20.49 26.35
N LEU A 303 7.74 -20.02 25.17
CA LEU A 303 8.61 -19.79 24.03
C LEU A 303 9.72 -18.78 24.35
N LEU A 304 9.39 -17.72 25.09
CA LEU A 304 10.37 -16.73 25.51
C LEU A 304 11.42 -17.34 26.46
N ALA A 305 10.98 -18.15 27.44
CA ALA A 305 11.89 -18.86 28.34
C ALA A 305 12.80 -19.86 27.60
N GLU A 306 12.22 -20.62 26.65
CA GLU A 306 12.97 -21.59 25.84
C GLU A 306 13.91 -20.93 24.79
N SER A 307 13.72 -19.65 24.50
CA SER A 307 14.52 -18.91 23.51
C SER A 307 15.91 -18.54 24.03
N GLY A 308 16.11 -18.56 25.34
CA GLY A 308 17.30 -18.02 25.99
C GLY A 308 17.32 -16.49 26.05
N TYR A 309 16.16 -15.83 25.99
CA TYR A 309 16.04 -14.38 26.09
C TYR A 309 16.67 -13.85 27.39
N ASP A 310 17.65 -12.98 27.25
CA ASP A 310 18.50 -12.48 28.34
C ASP A 310 17.95 -11.18 28.99
N GLY A 311 16.79 -10.72 28.57
CA GLY A 311 16.22 -9.46 29.01
C GLY A 311 16.73 -8.23 28.25
N THR A 312 17.34 -8.41 27.07
CA THR A 312 17.67 -7.30 26.17
C THR A 312 16.39 -6.51 25.83
N PRO A 313 16.36 -5.18 26.08
CA PRO A 313 15.17 -4.39 25.84
C PRO A 313 14.75 -4.35 24.38
N VAL A 314 13.46 -4.48 24.13
CA VAL A 314 12.84 -4.20 22.83
C VAL A 314 12.65 -2.69 22.68
N VAL A 315 13.46 -2.04 21.87
CA VAL A 315 13.30 -0.63 21.52
C VAL A 315 12.14 -0.50 20.54
N LEU A 316 10.99 -0.03 21.05
CA LEU A 316 9.73 0.13 20.31
C LEU A 316 9.45 1.62 20.06
N MET A 317 9.42 2.02 18.80
CA MET A 317 9.13 3.40 18.41
C MET A 317 7.62 3.67 18.46
N ALA A 318 7.22 4.78 19.08
CA ALA A 318 5.82 5.12 19.34
C ALA A 318 5.50 6.55 18.86
N PRO A 319 4.99 6.72 17.61
CA PRO A 319 4.57 8.02 17.10
C PRO A 319 3.30 8.49 17.81
N GLY A 320 3.31 9.71 18.36
CA GLY A 320 2.17 10.30 19.07
C GLY A 320 1.26 11.19 18.22
N ASP A 321 1.73 11.60 17.06
CA ASP A 321 1.13 12.61 16.17
C ASP A 321 0.21 12.05 15.07
N VAL A 322 0.21 10.71 14.84
CA VAL A 322 -0.65 10.06 13.85
C VAL A 322 -1.76 9.28 14.53
N VAL A 323 -3.00 9.74 14.34
CA VAL A 323 -4.21 9.17 15.00
C VAL A 323 -4.32 7.66 14.76
N THR A 324 -4.05 7.18 13.55
CA THR A 324 -4.16 5.76 13.17
C THR A 324 -2.97 4.91 13.63
N LEU A 325 -1.97 5.47 14.31
CA LEU A 325 -0.78 4.74 14.77
C LEU A 325 -0.55 4.86 16.28
N LYS A 326 -0.98 5.94 16.92
CA LYS A 326 -0.58 6.29 18.30
C LYS A 326 -0.91 5.23 19.37
N ALA A 327 -2.05 4.54 19.25
CA ALA A 327 -2.47 3.56 20.25
C ALA A 327 -1.75 2.21 20.10
N GLN A 328 -1.35 1.83 18.92
CA GLN A 328 -0.81 0.51 18.59
C GLN A 328 0.44 0.15 19.40
N PRO A 329 1.52 0.96 19.40
CA PRO A 329 2.74 0.62 20.15
C PRO A 329 2.54 0.64 21.67
N ILE A 330 1.60 1.45 22.17
CA ILE A 330 1.32 1.55 23.60
C ILE A 330 0.72 0.25 24.12
N VAL A 331 -0.34 -0.26 23.43
CA VAL A 331 -1.00 -1.51 23.80
C VAL A 331 -0.06 -2.70 23.58
N ALA A 332 0.64 -2.74 22.45
CA ALA A 332 1.62 -3.78 22.16
C ALA A 332 2.76 -3.84 23.19
N ALA A 333 3.26 -2.69 23.65
CA ALA A 333 4.27 -2.63 24.70
C ALA A 333 3.79 -3.30 26.00
N GLN A 334 2.52 -3.10 26.37
CA GLN A 334 1.96 -3.73 27.54
C GLN A 334 1.82 -5.24 27.36
N GLN A 335 1.28 -5.69 26.22
CA GLN A 335 1.15 -7.12 25.90
C GLN A 335 2.52 -7.84 25.91
N LEU A 336 3.55 -7.22 25.34
CA LEU A 336 4.91 -7.76 25.37
C LEU A 336 5.47 -7.83 26.82
N ARG A 337 5.24 -6.81 27.65
CA ARG A 337 5.65 -6.82 29.08
C ARG A 337 4.96 -7.93 29.85
N ASP A 338 3.66 -8.15 29.60
CA ASP A 338 2.88 -9.22 30.25
C ASP A 338 3.42 -10.61 29.88
N ALA A 339 3.98 -10.76 28.70
CA ALA A 339 4.68 -11.97 28.25
C ALA A 339 6.12 -12.11 28.79
N GLY A 340 6.65 -11.11 29.45
CA GLY A 340 7.98 -11.13 30.08
C GLY A 340 9.09 -10.41 29.31
N PHE A 341 8.75 -9.70 28.22
CA PHE A 341 9.71 -8.86 27.53
C PHE A 341 10.03 -7.59 28.33
N LYS A 342 11.27 -7.15 28.30
CA LYS A 342 11.62 -5.76 28.65
C LYS A 342 11.36 -4.88 27.44
N VAL A 343 10.55 -3.84 27.59
CA VAL A 343 10.19 -2.94 26.49
C VAL A 343 10.60 -1.51 26.83
N ASP A 344 11.46 -0.95 25.98
CA ASP A 344 11.82 0.46 25.94
C ASP A 344 10.93 1.16 24.91
N LEU A 345 9.80 1.73 25.40
CA LEU A 345 8.83 2.43 24.57
C LEU A 345 9.30 3.87 24.36
N GLN A 346 9.72 4.20 23.14
CA GLN A 346 10.28 5.50 22.80
C GLN A 346 9.24 6.36 22.07
N ALA A 347 8.66 7.33 22.80
CA ALA A 347 7.74 8.32 22.25
C ALA A 347 8.48 9.25 21.26
N THR A 348 7.88 9.46 20.09
CA THR A 348 8.44 10.31 19.03
C THR A 348 7.32 10.80 18.11
N ASP A 349 7.67 11.52 17.04
CA ASP A 349 6.79 11.87 15.92
C ASP A 349 6.94 10.86 14.75
N TRP A 350 5.98 10.86 13.83
CA TRP A 350 5.98 9.96 12.69
C TRP A 350 7.15 10.20 11.73
N GLN A 351 7.53 11.46 11.51
CA GLN A 351 8.65 11.78 10.62
C GLN A 351 9.98 11.22 11.15
N THR A 352 10.17 11.25 12.47
CA THR A 352 11.30 10.60 13.14
C THR A 352 11.24 9.08 12.98
N VAL A 353 10.06 8.44 13.11
CA VAL A 353 9.92 6.99 12.82
C VAL A 353 10.30 6.70 11.37
N VAL A 354 9.81 7.49 10.39
CA VAL A 354 10.09 7.31 8.95
C VAL A 354 11.58 7.39 8.64
N SER A 355 12.30 8.34 9.24
CA SER A 355 13.74 8.47 9.04
C SER A 355 14.53 7.38 9.78
N ARG A 356 14.16 7.09 11.04
CA ARG A 356 14.89 6.15 11.89
C ARG A 356 14.68 4.68 11.49
N ARG A 357 13.50 4.30 10.97
CA ARG A 357 13.25 2.92 10.51
C ARG A 357 14.17 2.47 9.37
N ALA A 358 14.76 3.41 8.63
CA ALA A 358 15.76 3.13 7.60
C ALA A 358 17.16 2.84 8.17
N SER A 359 17.40 3.11 9.46
CA SER A 359 18.69 2.88 10.11
C SER A 359 18.92 1.39 10.35
N GLN A 360 20.05 0.89 9.86
CA GLN A 360 20.54 -0.47 10.13
C GLN A 360 21.52 -0.52 11.30
N LYS A 361 21.57 0.52 12.13
CA LYS A 361 22.41 0.55 13.34
C LYS A 361 21.82 -0.31 14.45
N PRO A 362 22.66 -0.83 15.36
CA PRO A 362 22.16 -1.48 16.58
C PRO A 362 21.21 -0.55 17.38
N PRO A 363 20.23 -1.11 18.12
CA PRO A 363 19.32 -0.32 18.95
C PRO A 363 20.04 0.64 19.93
N LYS A 364 21.16 0.21 20.50
CA LYS A 364 21.99 1.02 21.41
C LYS A 364 22.71 2.21 20.74
N GLU A 365 22.78 2.22 19.42
CA GLU A 365 23.41 3.27 18.59
C GLU A 365 22.38 4.11 17.82
N GLY A 366 21.13 4.18 18.32
CA GLY A 366 20.05 4.92 17.69
C GLY A 366 19.23 4.10 16.68
N GLY A 367 19.47 2.79 16.57
CA GLY A 367 18.61 1.86 15.84
C GLY A 367 17.31 1.54 16.60
N TRP A 368 16.63 0.48 16.23
CA TRP A 368 15.31 0.10 16.73
C TRP A 368 15.11 -1.42 16.67
N ASN A 369 14.12 -1.95 17.44
CA ASN A 369 13.71 -3.34 17.37
C ASN A 369 12.32 -3.51 16.77
N MET A 370 11.40 -2.57 17.01
CA MET A 370 10.03 -2.68 16.50
C MET A 370 9.41 -1.30 16.22
N PHE A 371 8.53 -1.24 15.24
CA PHE A 371 7.64 -0.11 14.98
C PHE A 371 6.32 -0.58 14.38
N PHE A 372 5.30 0.25 14.44
CA PHE A 372 4.01 0.03 13.80
C PHE A 372 3.84 0.93 12.57
N THR A 373 3.12 0.42 11.59
CA THR A 373 2.71 1.16 10.39
C THR A 373 1.41 0.60 9.84
N ASN A 374 0.75 1.40 8.98
CA ASN A 374 -0.44 0.97 8.26
C ASN A 374 -0.14 0.91 6.76
N TRP A 375 -0.73 -0.07 6.10
CA TRP A 375 -0.75 -0.17 4.65
C TRP A 375 -2.19 -0.19 4.18
N VAL A 376 -2.49 0.50 3.09
CA VAL A 376 -3.77 0.30 2.41
C VAL A 376 -3.80 -1.12 1.87
N ALA A 377 -4.92 -1.80 2.05
CA ALA A 377 -5.04 -3.22 1.71
C ALA A 377 -4.53 -3.58 0.30
N PRO A 378 -4.81 -2.80 -0.77
CA PRO A 378 -4.31 -3.08 -2.12
C PRO A 378 -2.79 -3.20 -2.25
N ASP A 379 -2.01 -2.56 -1.38
CA ASP A 379 -0.54 -2.61 -1.44
C ASP A 379 0.03 -3.94 -0.96
N VAL A 380 -0.75 -4.71 -0.20
CA VAL A 380 -0.28 -5.94 0.46
C VAL A 380 -1.06 -7.19 0.03
N MET A 381 -1.86 -7.09 -1.03
CA MET A 381 -2.74 -8.18 -1.49
C MET A 381 -2.03 -9.32 -2.21
N ASN A 382 -0.74 -9.20 -2.56
CA ASN A 382 0.01 -10.25 -3.22
C ASN A 382 1.50 -10.25 -2.78
N PRO A 383 2.22 -11.37 -2.98
CA PRO A 383 3.60 -11.53 -2.51
C PRO A 383 4.62 -10.54 -3.09
N VAL A 384 4.35 -9.94 -4.25
CA VAL A 384 5.28 -9.00 -4.90
C VAL A 384 5.05 -7.59 -4.41
N SER A 385 3.78 -7.14 -4.34
CA SER A 385 3.42 -5.82 -3.83
C SER A 385 3.66 -5.68 -2.33
N ASN A 386 3.53 -6.79 -1.57
CA ASN A 386 3.82 -6.82 -0.15
C ASN A 386 5.34 -6.81 0.09
N VAL A 387 5.92 -5.62 0.16
CA VAL A 387 7.38 -5.43 0.33
C VAL A 387 7.92 -5.99 1.64
N MET A 388 7.07 -6.22 2.63
CA MET A 388 7.45 -6.75 3.94
C MET A 388 7.86 -8.22 3.90
N LEU A 389 7.43 -8.95 2.86
CA LEU A 389 7.79 -10.34 2.61
C LEU A 389 9.14 -10.51 1.89
N ASN A 390 9.82 -9.40 1.57
CA ASN A 390 11.12 -9.47 0.92
C ASN A 390 12.18 -10.04 1.88
N GLY A 391 12.61 -11.28 1.62
CA GLY A 391 13.57 -12.05 2.41
C GLY A 391 15.04 -11.83 2.03
N LYS A 392 15.39 -10.79 1.26
CA LYS A 392 16.77 -10.54 0.77
C LYS A 392 17.70 -9.93 1.82
N GLY A 393 17.26 -9.82 3.06
CA GLY A 393 18.08 -9.37 4.16
C GLY A 393 18.54 -7.91 4.04
N LYS A 394 19.69 -7.63 4.63
CA LYS A 394 20.27 -6.30 4.80
C LYS A 394 20.44 -5.51 3.49
N ASN A 395 20.74 -6.18 2.39
CA ASN A 395 21.13 -5.56 1.11
C ASN A 395 19.98 -5.42 0.10
N GLY A 396 18.78 -5.91 0.41
CA GLY A 396 17.67 -5.87 -0.55
C GLY A 396 16.29 -5.96 0.10
N GLY A 397 16.21 -6.23 1.39
CA GLY A 397 14.97 -6.31 2.15
C GLY A 397 14.39 -4.94 2.51
N TRP A 398 13.09 -4.90 2.76
CA TRP A 398 12.43 -3.76 3.38
C TRP A 398 12.84 -3.66 4.88
N PHE A 399 12.60 -2.52 5.52
CA PHE A 399 12.94 -2.25 6.93
C PHE A 399 12.60 -3.45 7.83
N GLY A 400 13.52 -3.81 8.71
CA GLY A 400 13.50 -5.04 9.50
C GLY A 400 14.33 -6.17 8.90
N TRP A 401 14.57 -6.14 7.60
CA TRP A 401 15.58 -6.92 6.85
C TRP A 401 15.63 -8.43 7.15
N PRO A 402 14.52 -9.18 7.07
CA PRO A 402 14.56 -10.64 7.21
C PRO A 402 15.41 -11.26 6.11
N THR A 403 16.16 -12.30 6.44
CA THR A 403 16.84 -13.16 5.47
C THR A 403 16.10 -14.49 5.44
N ASP A 404 15.43 -14.79 4.32
CA ASP A 404 14.63 -16.00 4.16
C ASP A 404 14.62 -16.47 2.69
N ASP A 405 15.53 -17.37 2.36
CA ASP A 405 15.66 -17.91 1.00
C ASP A 405 14.41 -18.69 0.58
N LYS A 406 13.72 -19.34 1.54
CA LYS A 406 12.48 -20.07 1.24
C LYS A 406 11.34 -19.13 0.88
N MET A 407 11.24 -18.00 1.54
CA MET A 407 10.29 -16.96 1.18
C MET A 407 10.56 -16.43 -0.23
N GLU A 408 11.82 -16.16 -0.59
CA GLU A 408 12.17 -15.69 -1.94
C GLU A 408 11.88 -16.77 -3.01
N GLU A 409 12.11 -18.06 -2.71
CA GLU A 409 11.71 -19.17 -3.59
C GLU A 409 10.18 -19.18 -3.83
N LEU A 410 9.39 -19.05 -2.78
CA LEU A 410 7.92 -19.01 -2.88
C LEU A 410 7.44 -17.78 -3.66
N ARG A 411 8.04 -16.61 -3.44
CA ARG A 411 7.74 -15.40 -4.19
C ARG A 411 8.09 -15.55 -5.68
N ASP A 412 9.19 -16.18 -6.02
CA ASP A 412 9.57 -16.49 -7.40
C ASP A 412 8.63 -17.53 -8.05
N LYS A 413 8.19 -18.55 -7.33
CA LYS A 413 7.16 -19.48 -7.80
C LYS A 413 5.84 -18.77 -8.08
N PHE A 414 5.44 -17.87 -7.20
CA PHE A 414 4.20 -17.11 -7.34
C PHE A 414 4.14 -16.29 -8.64
N VAL A 415 5.22 -15.57 -8.96
CA VAL A 415 5.25 -14.75 -10.18
C VAL A 415 5.26 -15.54 -11.47
N ARG A 416 5.70 -16.80 -11.44
CA ARG A 416 5.70 -17.72 -12.58
C ARG A 416 4.38 -18.47 -12.76
N ALA A 417 3.55 -18.52 -11.71
CA ALA A 417 2.24 -19.12 -11.77
C ALA A 417 1.28 -18.24 -12.59
N THR A 418 0.74 -18.80 -13.68
CA THR A 418 -0.13 -18.08 -14.63
C THR A 418 -1.61 -18.39 -14.48
N ASN A 419 -2.00 -19.16 -13.46
CA ASN A 419 -3.39 -19.44 -13.10
C ASN A 419 -3.65 -19.15 -11.63
N ALA A 420 -4.90 -18.84 -11.30
CA ALA A 420 -5.31 -18.38 -9.98
C ALA A 420 -5.21 -19.46 -8.89
N ASP A 421 -5.43 -20.73 -9.25
CA ASP A 421 -5.40 -21.83 -8.26
C ASP A 421 -4.00 -22.11 -7.77
N ASP A 422 -3.01 -22.13 -8.67
CA ASP A 422 -1.61 -22.26 -8.29
C ASP A 422 -1.12 -21.05 -7.49
N GLN A 423 -1.51 -19.84 -7.90
CA GLN A 423 -1.19 -18.63 -7.14
C GLN A 423 -1.75 -18.69 -5.71
N ARG A 424 -2.98 -19.18 -5.54
CA ARG A 424 -3.61 -19.32 -4.22
C ARG A 424 -2.87 -20.33 -3.35
N LYS A 425 -2.51 -21.50 -3.87
CA LYS A 425 -1.73 -22.51 -3.12
C LYS A 425 -0.39 -21.96 -2.67
N ILE A 426 0.33 -21.25 -3.55
CA ILE A 426 1.61 -20.65 -3.21
C ILE A 426 1.43 -19.54 -2.15
N ALA A 427 0.36 -18.73 -2.25
CA ALA A 427 0.04 -17.73 -1.25
C ALA A 427 -0.25 -18.35 0.13
N GLU A 428 -0.90 -19.52 0.18
CA GLU A 428 -1.09 -20.28 1.42
C GLU A 428 0.22 -20.81 1.99
N ASP A 429 1.15 -21.25 1.16
CA ASP A 429 2.47 -21.67 1.61
C ASP A 429 3.29 -20.48 2.14
N ILE A 430 3.15 -19.29 1.54
CA ILE A 430 3.72 -18.05 2.06
C ILE A 430 3.07 -17.66 3.40
N GLN A 431 1.76 -17.79 3.53
CA GLN A 431 1.04 -17.56 4.80
C GLN A 431 1.61 -18.43 5.94
N LYS A 432 1.76 -19.74 5.70
CA LYS A 432 2.36 -20.66 6.67
C LYS A 432 3.79 -20.23 7.04
N ARG A 433 4.60 -19.91 6.02
CA ARG A 433 5.99 -19.46 6.24
C ARG A 433 6.08 -18.21 7.13
N VAL A 434 5.18 -17.24 6.93
CA VAL A 434 5.11 -16.05 7.79
C VAL A 434 4.73 -16.38 9.24
N MET A 435 3.89 -17.40 9.46
CA MET A 435 3.52 -17.84 10.81
C MET A 435 4.66 -18.63 11.49
N GLU A 436 5.55 -19.25 10.71
CA GLU A 436 6.69 -20.01 11.22
C GLU A 436 7.90 -19.16 11.60
N GLU A 437 8.13 -18.01 10.93
CA GLU A 437 9.36 -17.20 11.03
C GLU A 437 9.14 -15.88 11.76
#